data_578d479516745b43068b10eb1a237001
#
_entry.id   578d479516745b43068b10eb1a237001
#
_cell.length_a   1.000
_cell.length_b   1.000
_cell.length_c   1.000
_cell.angle_alpha   90.00
_cell.angle_beta   90.00
_cell.angle_gamma   90.00
#
_symmetry.space_group_name_H-M   'P 1'
#
loop_
_entity.id
_entity.type
_entity.pdbx_description
1 polymer ?
#
loop_
_entity_poly.entity_id
_entity_poly.type
_entity_poly.pdbx_seq_one_letter_code
_entity_poly.pdbx_strand_id
1 'polypeptide(L)'
;MVHSNCHTHTVFCDGKNTPEEMVRAAIDLGFTCLGFSFHGPMTPDAVWTIRPERMPEYAAEIRRLQRLYGDRIEILHGIELDRDCCGVDPADYDFVIAAVHQLTKGDAHFDVDDTADVLRECCRTIYGGDWLALAADYYDRFASFVCRVQPTIAAHFDLIEKFNEDGALFDSNDPAYQALATAAADRILDACPDVLFEVNTGAMYRCGKKQPYPAPFLLSHLQKRGARVIVTADAHTTDALCFAFDKALEAIRSAGFDTVYELRRTEGKAVAVATAIRDSEFAIRN
;
A
#
# COMPACT_ATOMS: atom_id res chain seq x y z
N MET A 1 18.65 -2.68 -7.22
CA MET A 1 17.52 -3.65 -7.10
C MET A 1 16.89 -3.42 -5.74
N VAL A 2 15.57 -3.38 -5.64
CA VAL A 2 14.86 -3.33 -4.35
C VAL A 2 14.93 -4.72 -3.71
N HIS A 3 15.42 -4.79 -2.49
CA HIS A 3 15.62 -6.03 -1.74
C HIS A 3 14.74 -6.09 -0.48
N SER A 4 13.58 -5.45 -0.53
CA SER A 4 12.62 -5.42 0.58
C SER A 4 11.19 -5.33 0.06
N ASN A 5 10.25 -5.78 0.89
CA ASN A 5 8.83 -5.51 0.73
C ASN A 5 8.25 -5.28 2.12
N CYS A 6 7.57 -4.15 2.30
CA CYS A 6 6.96 -3.78 3.58
C CYS A 6 5.42 -3.84 3.56
N HIS A 7 4.81 -4.30 2.45
CA HIS A 7 3.38 -4.50 2.34
C HIS A 7 3.10 -5.99 2.08
N THR A 8 2.84 -6.73 3.17
CA THR A 8 2.77 -8.20 3.14
C THR A 8 1.71 -8.71 4.10
N HIS A 9 0.78 -9.52 3.57
CA HIS A 9 -0.35 -10.15 4.26
C HIS A 9 -0.10 -11.63 4.51
N THR A 10 -0.80 -12.20 5.48
CA THR A 10 -0.64 -13.61 5.88
C THR A 10 -1.97 -14.20 6.33
N VAL A 11 -1.98 -15.48 6.71
CA VAL A 11 -3.17 -16.18 7.27
C VAL A 11 -3.72 -15.56 8.56
N PHE A 12 -3.12 -14.50 9.06
CA PHE A 12 -3.69 -13.71 10.17
C PHE A 12 -4.78 -12.75 9.73
N CYS A 13 -4.75 -12.34 8.45
CA CYS A 13 -5.82 -11.60 7.77
C CYS A 13 -6.27 -12.39 6.54
N ASP A 14 -6.10 -11.89 5.34
CA ASP A 14 -6.57 -12.49 4.09
C ASP A 14 -5.46 -13.07 3.19
N GLY A 15 -4.20 -13.02 3.63
CA GLY A 15 -3.10 -13.69 2.96
C GLY A 15 -3.22 -15.22 3.04
N LYS A 16 -2.57 -15.93 2.12
CA LYS A 16 -2.69 -17.39 1.97
C LYS A 16 -1.57 -18.17 2.66
N ASN A 17 -0.45 -17.53 2.92
CA ASN A 17 0.72 -18.17 3.51
C ASN A 17 0.91 -17.74 4.97
N THR A 18 1.55 -18.62 5.75
CA THR A 18 1.98 -18.29 7.11
C THR A 18 3.11 -17.25 7.10
N PRO A 19 3.31 -16.48 8.17
CA PRO A 19 4.42 -15.54 8.25
C PRO A 19 5.79 -16.21 8.01
N GLU A 20 5.99 -17.44 8.51
CA GLU A 20 7.26 -18.15 8.31
C GLU A 20 7.49 -18.56 6.85
N GLU A 21 6.45 -18.99 6.12
CA GLU A 21 6.57 -19.27 4.68
C GLU A 21 6.94 -18.00 3.90
N MET A 22 6.36 -16.86 4.24
CA MET A 22 6.70 -15.56 3.63
C MET A 22 8.15 -15.17 3.91
N VAL A 23 8.64 -15.35 5.15
CA VAL A 23 10.05 -15.08 5.50
C VAL A 23 10.99 -15.97 4.71
N ARG A 24 10.73 -17.28 4.61
CA ARG A 24 11.57 -18.21 3.85
C ARG A 24 11.64 -17.85 2.38
N ALA A 25 10.48 -17.55 1.77
CA ALA A 25 10.42 -17.11 0.38
C ALA A 25 11.18 -15.79 0.15
N ALA A 26 11.05 -14.83 1.06
CA ALA A 26 11.80 -13.57 0.99
C ALA A 26 13.31 -13.78 1.07
N ILE A 27 13.78 -14.70 1.93
CA ILE A 27 15.20 -15.08 2.02
C ILE A 27 15.68 -15.72 0.71
N ASP A 28 14.89 -16.64 0.13
CA ASP A 28 15.23 -17.32 -1.12
C ASP A 28 15.28 -16.34 -2.31
N LEU A 29 14.47 -15.27 -2.27
CA LEU A 29 14.51 -14.15 -3.22
C LEU A 29 15.67 -13.18 -2.98
N GLY A 30 16.45 -13.36 -1.91
CA GLY A 30 17.58 -12.49 -1.57
C GLY A 30 17.16 -11.17 -0.92
N PHE A 31 15.99 -11.12 -0.30
CA PHE A 31 15.57 -9.94 0.45
C PHE A 31 16.43 -9.75 1.70
N THR A 32 16.70 -8.49 2.01
CA THR A 32 17.40 -8.09 3.23
C THR A 32 16.45 -7.56 4.31
N CYS A 33 15.21 -7.23 3.93
CA CYS A 33 14.17 -6.81 4.85
C CYS A 33 12.80 -7.26 4.36
N LEU A 34 11.95 -7.74 5.28
CA LEU A 34 10.54 -8.04 5.07
C LEU A 34 9.71 -7.37 6.17
N GLY A 35 8.76 -6.54 5.80
CA GLY A 35 7.78 -5.96 6.70
C GLY A 35 6.44 -6.67 6.56
N PHE A 36 5.84 -7.04 7.69
CA PHE A 36 4.46 -7.55 7.74
C PHE A 36 3.50 -6.42 8.08
N SER A 37 2.40 -6.32 7.34
CA SER A 37 1.42 -5.23 7.44
C SER A 37 0.00 -5.76 7.33
N PHE A 38 -0.41 -6.61 8.28
CA PHE A 38 -1.77 -7.15 8.27
C PHE A 38 -2.82 -6.03 8.30
N HIS A 39 -3.98 -6.29 7.70
CA HIS A 39 -5.13 -5.39 7.82
C HIS A 39 -5.59 -5.28 9.26
N GLY A 40 -5.55 -4.07 9.81
CA GLY A 40 -6.00 -3.78 11.17
C GLY A 40 -7.47 -4.11 11.38
N PRO A 41 -7.92 -4.36 12.62
CA PRO A 41 -9.31 -4.70 12.91
C PRO A 41 -10.24 -3.54 12.60
N MET A 42 -11.39 -3.81 11.99
CA MET A 42 -12.39 -2.83 11.60
C MET A 42 -13.73 -3.05 12.32
N THR A 43 -14.54 -2.00 12.36
CA THR A 43 -15.92 -2.07 12.85
C THR A 43 -16.86 -1.41 11.81
N PRO A 44 -17.86 -2.16 11.27
CA PRO A 44 -18.14 -3.56 11.54
C PRO A 44 -17.04 -4.50 11.05
N ASP A 45 -16.99 -5.72 11.59
CA ASP A 45 -15.97 -6.72 11.26
C ASP A 45 -15.96 -6.99 9.74
N ALA A 46 -14.85 -6.69 9.11
CA ALA A 46 -14.58 -7.08 7.73
C ALA A 46 -13.87 -8.43 7.70
N VAL A 47 -14.29 -9.32 6.81
CA VAL A 47 -13.78 -10.72 6.77
C VAL A 47 -12.30 -10.81 6.39
N TRP A 48 -11.77 -9.76 5.75
CA TRP A 48 -10.39 -9.68 5.30
C TRP A 48 -9.44 -9.08 6.36
N THR A 49 -9.95 -8.60 7.50
CA THR A 49 -9.13 -8.00 8.57
C THR A 49 -8.75 -9.02 9.64
N ILE A 50 -7.69 -8.71 10.42
CA ILE A 50 -7.37 -9.50 11.60
C ILE A 50 -8.45 -9.36 12.66
N ARG A 51 -8.78 -10.47 13.33
CA ARG A 51 -9.65 -10.42 14.51
C ARG A 51 -8.86 -9.88 15.71
N PRO A 52 -9.43 -8.96 16.50
CA PRO A 52 -8.74 -8.35 17.64
C PRO A 52 -8.08 -9.37 18.58
N GLU A 53 -8.75 -10.52 18.81
CA GLU A 53 -8.25 -11.58 19.70
C GLU A 53 -6.96 -12.24 19.20
N ARG A 54 -6.69 -12.18 17.87
CA ARG A 54 -5.51 -12.76 17.24
C ARG A 54 -4.32 -11.81 17.17
N MET A 55 -4.48 -10.51 17.48
CA MET A 55 -3.38 -9.54 17.43
C MET A 55 -2.21 -9.91 18.35
N PRO A 56 -2.42 -10.40 19.61
CA PRO A 56 -1.30 -10.85 20.46
C PRO A 56 -0.59 -12.07 19.89
N GLU A 57 -1.30 -13.01 19.26
CA GLU A 57 -0.72 -14.18 18.59
C GLU A 57 0.16 -13.75 17.42
N TYR A 58 -0.35 -12.85 16.57
CA TYR A 58 0.42 -12.29 15.46
C TYR A 58 1.71 -11.62 15.94
N ALA A 59 1.63 -10.71 16.91
CA ALA A 59 2.79 -10.02 17.44
C ALA A 59 3.82 -10.99 18.07
N ALA A 60 3.35 -12.08 18.72
CA ALA A 60 4.23 -13.12 19.26
C ALA A 60 4.95 -13.89 18.14
N GLU A 61 4.24 -14.20 17.05
CA GLU A 61 4.80 -14.89 15.89
C GLU A 61 5.86 -14.03 15.19
N ILE A 62 5.60 -12.75 14.95
CA ILE A 62 6.61 -11.86 14.37
C ILE A 62 7.87 -11.80 15.25
N ARG A 63 7.71 -11.66 16.56
CA ARG A 63 8.85 -11.69 17.48
C ARG A 63 9.60 -13.03 17.45
N ARG A 64 8.91 -14.15 17.29
CA ARG A 64 9.53 -15.46 17.11
C ARG A 64 10.39 -15.51 15.86
N LEU A 65 9.85 -15.03 14.73
CA LEU A 65 10.55 -15.01 13.44
C LEU A 65 11.75 -14.05 13.45
N GLN A 66 11.62 -12.89 14.09
CA GLN A 66 12.76 -11.97 14.31
C GLN A 66 13.93 -12.64 15.04
N ARG A 67 13.64 -13.45 16.05
CA ARG A 67 14.70 -14.21 16.77
C ARG A 67 15.26 -15.36 15.93
N LEU A 68 14.44 -16.02 15.13
CA LEU A 68 14.83 -17.21 14.36
C LEU A 68 15.63 -16.88 13.11
N TYR A 69 15.28 -15.79 12.44
CA TYR A 69 15.82 -15.42 11.11
C TYR A 69 16.58 -14.10 11.09
N GLY A 70 16.73 -13.42 12.24
CA GLY A 70 17.30 -12.08 12.31
C GLY A 70 18.78 -11.96 11.90
N ASP A 71 19.49 -13.07 11.80
CA ASP A 71 20.85 -13.15 11.24
C ASP A 71 20.86 -13.22 9.69
N ARG A 72 19.72 -13.47 9.07
CA ARG A 72 19.56 -13.66 7.62
C ARG A 72 18.73 -12.58 6.95
N ILE A 73 17.70 -12.09 7.64
CA ILE A 73 16.77 -11.09 7.10
C ILE A 73 16.24 -10.22 8.23
N GLU A 74 16.15 -8.93 8.01
CA GLU A 74 15.46 -8.03 8.92
C GLU A 74 13.95 -8.19 8.78
N ILE A 75 13.25 -8.33 9.92
CA ILE A 75 11.79 -8.49 9.94
C ILE A 75 11.17 -7.32 10.69
N LEU A 76 10.30 -6.57 10.05
CA LEU A 76 9.59 -5.44 10.64
C LEU A 76 8.15 -5.82 10.97
N HIS A 77 7.68 -5.38 12.14
CA HIS A 77 6.33 -5.54 12.62
C HIS A 77 5.52 -4.29 12.30
N GLY A 78 4.76 -4.30 11.23
CA GLY A 78 3.92 -3.19 10.81
C GLY A 78 2.44 -3.54 10.84
N ILE A 79 1.64 -2.58 10.41
CA ILE A 79 0.19 -2.69 10.27
C ILE A 79 -0.28 -1.86 9.09
N GLU A 80 -1.27 -2.34 8.35
CA GLU A 80 -2.05 -1.54 7.43
C GLU A 80 -3.34 -1.11 8.12
N LEU A 81 -3.43 0.18 8.38
CA LEU A 81 -4.60 0.82 8.97
C LEU A 81 -5.52 1.34 7.89
N ASP A 82 -6.78 0.97 7.95
CA ASP A 82 -7.86 1.66 7.27
C ASP A 82 -8.41 2.80 8.15
N ARG A 83 -9.10 3.72 7.52
CA ARG A 83 -9.74 4.86 8.20
C ARG A 83 -10.66 4.44 9.36
N ASP A 84 -11.33 3.31 9.21
CA ASP A 84 -12.33 2.80 10.15
C ASP A 84 -11.77 1.70 11.09
N CYS A 85 -10.44 1.51 11.10
CA CYS A 85 -9.77 0.65 12.07
C CYS A 85 -9.98 1.14 13.52
N CYS A 86 -10.09 0.19 14.44
CA CYS A 86 -10.34 0.46 15.85
C CYS A 86 -9.41 -0.33 16.78
N GLY A 87 -9.22 0.20 17.99
CA GLY A 87 -8.47 -0.52 19.05
C GLY A 87 -6.99 -0.72 18.78
N VAL A 88 -6.37 0.11 17.93
CA VAL A 88 -4.97 0.03 17.53
C VAL A 88 -4.25 1.31 17.95
N ASP A 89 -3.09 1.16 18.60
CA ASP A 89 -2.13 2.26 18.79
C ASP A 89 -1.02 2.14 17.73
N PRO A 90 -0.87 3.13 16.82
CA PRO A 90 0.22 3.13 15.84
C PRO A 90 1.62 3.02 16.44
N ALA A 91 1.80 3.43 17.70
CA ALA A 91 3.10 3.37 18.39
C ALA A 91 3.58 1.94 18.73
N ASP A 92 2.67 0.95 18.68
CA ASP A 92 3.01 -0.46 18.94
C ASP A 92 3.72 -1.14 17.75
N TYR A 93 3.85 -0.44 16.62
CA TYR A 93 4.38 -0.98 15.38
C TYR A 93 5.67 -0.29 14.94
N ASP A 94 6.52 -1.03 14.23
CA ASP A 94 7.75 -0.49 13.65
C ASP A 94 7.43 0.53 12.54
N PHE A 95 6.34 0.31 11.78
CA PHE A 95 5.84 1.19 10.73
C PHE A 95 4.33 1.02 10.57
N VAL A 96 3.70 2.04 10.01
CA VAL A 96 2.26 2.07 9.72
C VAL A 96 2.04 2.39 8.26
N ILE A 97 1.20 1.61 7.60
CA ILE A 97 0.64 1.89 6.29
C ILE A 97 -0.77 2.44 6.49
N ALA A 98 -1.13 3.49 5.79
CA ALA A 98 -2.50 4.03 5.78
C ALA A 98 -3.14 3.80 4.41
N ALA A 99 -4.34 3.21 4.43
CA ALA A 99 -5.14 2.90 3.26
C ALA A 99 -6.60 3.32 3.43
N VAL A 100 -7.35 3.38 2.34
CA VAL A 100 -8.80 3.55 2.33
C VAL A 100 -9.40 2.50 1.40
N HIS A 101 -9.97 1.45 2.00
CA HIS A 101 -10.61 0.36 1.25
C HIS A 101 -12.12 0.54 1.17
N GLN A 102 -12.73 1.35 2.06
CA GLN A 102 -14.18 1.47 2.14
C GLN A 102 -14.67 2.91 1.95
N LEU A 103 -15.76 3.04 1.18
CA LEU A 103 -16.58 4.23 1.14
C LEU A 103 -17.90 3.96 1.88
N THR A 104 -18.24 4.84 2.81
CA THR A 104 -19.37 4.66 3.70
C THR A 104 -20.26 5.91 3.72
N LYS A 105 -21.59 5.71 3.75
CA LYS A 105 -22.57 6.81 3.93
C LYS A 105 -23.82 6.29 4.66
N GLY A 106 -24.03 6.74 5.88
CA GLY A 106 -25.03 6.14 6.77
C GLY A 106 -24.70 4.66 6.99
N ASP A 107 -25.67 3.78 6.75
CA ASP A 107 -25.49 2.32 6.89
C ASP A 107 -24.94 1.64 5.64
N ALA A 108 -24.70 2.39 4.55
CA ALA A 108 -24.14 1.83 3.32
C ALA A 108 -22.61 1.76 3.41
N HIS A 109 -22.06 0.58 3.16
CA HIS A 109 -20.62 0.29 3.14
C HIS A 109 -20.26 -0.42 1.84
N PHE A 110 -19.21 0.03 1.16
CA PHE A 110 -18.73 -0.58 -0.07
C PHE A 110 -17.21 -0.65 -0.06
N ASP A 111 -16.69 -1.84 -0.28
CA ASP A 111 -15.25 -2.03 -0.55
C ASP A 111 -14.95 -1.55 -1.97
N VAL A 112 -14.07 -0.55 -2.13
CA VAL A 112 -13.78 0.08 -3.42
C VAL A 112 -12.96 -0.85 -4.33
N ASP A 113 -12.38 -1.88 -3.75
CA ASP A 113 -11.44 -2.79 -4.40
C ASP A 113 -11.91 -4.25 -4.45
N ASP A 114 -13.17 -4.54 -4.11
CA ASP A 114 -13.75 -5.89 -4.21
C ASP A 114 -13.96 -6.28 -5.68
N THR A 115 -14.93 -5.65 -6.37
CA THR A 115 -15.21 -5.87 -7.79
C THR A 115 -15.60 -4.57 -8.50
N ALA A 116 -15.48 -4.55 -9.84
CA ALA A 116 -15.96 -3.42 -10.65
C ALA A 116 -17.46 -3.16 -10.44
N ASP A 117 -18.25 -4.21 -10.21
CA ASP A 117 -19.69 -4.07 -10.00
C ASP A 117 -20.02 -3.48 -8.64
N VAL A 118 -19.27 -3.86 -7.58
CA VAL A 118 -19.41 -3.25 -6.25
C VAL A 118 -19.05 -1.76 -6.32
N LEU A 119 -17.98 -1.39 -7.00
CA LEU A 119 -17.60 0.01 -7.15
C LEU A 119 -18.63 0.82 -7.98
N ARG A 120 -19.23 0.23 -9.03
CA ARG A 120 -20.35 0.85 -9.78
C ARG A 120 -21.58 1.05 -8.89
N GLU A 121 -21.91 0.04 -8.08
CA GLU A 121 -23.04 0.12 -7.15
C GLU A 121 -22.80 1.15 -6.05
N CYS A 122 -21.58 1.26 -5.54
CA CYS A 122 -21.15 2.33 -4.64
C CYS A 122 -21.40 3.70 -5.27
N CYS A 123 -20.89 3.92 -6.50
CA CYS A 123 -21.07 5.18 -7.22
C CYS A 123 -22.55 5.52 -7.40
N ARG A 124 -23.36 4.55 -7.83
CA ARG A 124 -24.81 4.72 -8.02
C ARG A 124 -25.53 5.05 -6.72
N THR A 125 -25.26 4.32 -5.66
CA THR A 125 -26.02 4.37 -4.40
C THR A 125 -25.64 5.58 -3.56
N ILE A 126 -24.34 5.88 -3.43
CA ILE A 126 -23.86 6.96 -2.58
C ILE A 126 -23.82 8.29 -3.31
N TYR A 127 -23.41 8.27 -4.60
CA TYR A 127 -23.08 9.47 -5.36
C TYR A 127 -24.03 9.73 -6.55
N GLY A 128 -25.10 8.95 -6.70
CA GLY A 128 -26.08 9.12 -7.78
C GLY A 128 -25.53 8.86 -9.20
N GLY A 129 -24.43 8.12 -9.31
CA GLY A 129 -23.71 7.83 -10.54
C GLY A 129 -22.65 8.86 -10.93
N ASP A 130 -22.39 9.84 -10.06
CA ASP A 130 -21.36 10.87 -10.28
C ASP A 130 -19.98 10.36 -9.81
N TRP A 131 -19.14 9.98 -10.77
CA TRP A 131 -17.80 9.49 -10.52
C TRP A 131 -16.84 10.57 -9.98
N LEU A 132 -17.03 11.83 -10.34
CA LEU A 132 -16.23 12.93 -9.79
C LEU A 132 -16.57 13.16 -8.31
N ALA A 133 -17.83 13.03 -7.94
CA ALA A 133 -18.25 13.12 -6.54
C ALA A 133 -17.68 11.93 -5.71
N LEU A 134 -17.64 10.71 -6.29
CA LEU A 134 -17.00 9.56 -5.65
C LEU A 134 -15.50 9.81 -5.47
N ALA A 135 -14.81 10.25 -6.52
CA ALA A 135 -13.38 10.53 -6.47
C ALA A 135 -13.06 11.64 -5.44
N ALA A 136 -13.87 12.70 -5.39
CA ALA A 136 -13.70 13.78 -4.43
C ALA A 136 -13.80 13.30 -2.99
N ASP A 137 -14.80 12.46 -2.66
CA ASP A 137 -14.98 11.89 -1.32
C ASP A 137 -13.84 10.91 -0.98
N TYR A 138 -13.45 10.04 -1.93
CA TYR A 138 -12.35 9.10 -1.75
C TYR A 138 -11.04 9.80 -1.41
N TYR A 139 -10.62 10.76 -2.24
CA TYR A 139 -9.36 11.47 -2.04
C TYR A 139 -9.38 12.38 -0.81
N ASP A 140 -10.52 13.01 -0.48
CA ASP A 140 -10.63 13.78 0.76
C ASP A 140 -10.51 12.90 2.00
N ARG A 141 -11.16 11.72 2.01
CA ARG A 141 -11.05 10.73 3.10
C ARG A 141 -9.63 10.25 3.25
N PHE A 142 -8.99 9.91 2.14
CA PHE A 142 -7.61 9.44 2.14
C PHE A 142 -6.67 10.49 2.72
N ALA A 143 -6.70 11.71 2.20
CA ALA A 143 -5.84 12.79 2.68
C ALA A 143 -6.15 13.14 4.15
N SER A 144 -7.41 13.23 4.54
CA SER A 144 -7.82 13.49 5.92
C SER A 144 -7.31 12.40 6.89
N PHE A 145 -7.36 11.14 6.47
CA PHE A 145 -6.89 10.02 7.27
C PHE A 145 -5.37 10.04 7.43
N VAL A 146 -4.62 10.17 6.34
CA VAL A 146 -3.15 10.26 6.37
C VAL A 146 -2.68 11.44 7.21
N CYS A 147 -3.27 12.63 7.03
CA CYS A 147 -2.92 13.81 7.83
C CYS A 147 -3.17 13.60 9.33
N ARG A 148 -4.18 12.82 9.71
CA ARG A 148 -4.51 12.51 11.11
C ARG A 148 -3.56 11.49 11.72
N VAL A 149 -3.25 10.41 10.99
CA VAL A 149 -2.49 9.26 11.50
C VAL A 149 -0.98 9.48 11.39
N GLN A 150 -0.53 10.30 10.44
CA GLN A 150 0.89 10.53 10.16
C GLN A 150 1.64 9.19 9.93
N PRO A 151 1.21 8.35 8.97
CA PRO A 151 1.76 7.03 8.76
C PRO A 151 3.18 7.08 8.17
N THR A 152 3.86 5.94 8.17
CA THR A 152 5.13 5.76 7.45
C THR A 152 4.91 5.71 5.94
N ILE A 153 3.82 5.02 5.51
CA ILE A 153 3.51 4.75 4.09
C ILE A 153 2.05 5.13 3.82
N ALA A 154 1.82 5.86 2.72
CA ALA A 154 0.50 6.06 2.12
C ALA A 154 0.33 5.02 1.00
N ALA A 155 -0.54 4.02 1.23
CA ALA A 155 -0.71 2.85 0.39
C ALA A 155 -1.49 3.18 -0.89
N HIS A 156 -1.20 2.44 -1.98
CA HIS A 156 -2.01 2.39 -3.23
C HIS A 156 -3.00 3.58 -3.36
N PHE A 157 -2.43 4.79 -3.43
CA PHE A 157 -3.14 6.07 -3.22
C PHE A 157 -4.39 6.25 -4.08
N ASP A 158 -4.41 5.69 -5.28
CA ASP A 158 -5.51 5.73 -6.23
C ASP A 158 -6.19 4.35 -6.41
N LEU A 159 -6.45 3.64 -5.31
CA LEU A 159 -7.06 2.30 -5.29
C LEU A 159 -8.39 2.23 -6.06
N ILE A 160 -9.16 3.32 -6.13
CA ILE A 160 -10.38 3.41 -6.95
C ILE A 160 -10.14 3.19 -8.45
N GLU A 161 -8.88 3.25 -8.91
CA GLU A 161 -8.46 2.89 -10.27
C GLU A 161 -8.29 1.37 -10.50
N LYS A 162 -8.50 0.54 -9.47
CA LYS A 162 -8.24 -0.91 -9.54
C LYS A 162 -8.90 -1.58 -10.73
N PHE A 163 -10.15 -1.23 -11.01
CA PHE A 163 -10.96 -1.80 -12.09
C PHE A 163 -11.20 -0.84 -13.26
N ASN A 164 -10.46 0.28 -13.30
CA ASN A 164 -10.65 1.32 -14.31
C ASN A 164 -9.66 1.21 -15.49
N GLU A 165 -9.24 -0.01 -15.84
CA GLU A 165 -8.38 -0.19 -17.01
C GLU A 165 -9.05 0.37 -18.28
N ASP A 166 -8.27 1.12 -19.06
CA ASP A 166 -8.68 1.76 -20.30
C ASP A 166 -9.94 2.67 -20.13
N GLY A 167 -10.20 3.20 -18.93
CA GLY A 167 -11.34 4.09 -18.66
C GLY A 167 -12.69 3.35 -18.59
N ALA A 168 -12.69 2.10 -18.16
CA ALA A 168 -13.90 1.25 -18.12
C ALA A 168 -15.02 1.75 -17.19
N LEU A 169 -14.68 2.56 -16.20
CA LEU A 169 -15.62 3.11 -15.21
C LEU A 169 -15.74 4.62 -15.31
N PHE A 170 -14.64 5.33 -15.45
CA PHE A 170 -14.57 6.79 -15.54
C PHE A 170 -13.32 7.23 -16.32
N ASP A 171 -13.30 8.46 -16.79
CA ASP A 171 -12.15 9.00 -17.52
C ASP A 171 -11.08 9.52 -16.56
N SER A 172 -9.99 8.75 -16.37
CA SER A 172 -8.83 9.16 -15.56
C SER A 172 -8.03 10.33 -16.17
N ASN A 173 -8.30 10.69 -17.43
CA ASN A 173 -7.68 11.86 -18.07
C ASN A 173 -8.51 13.13 -17.89
N ASP A 174 -9.70 13.05 -17.29
CA ASP A 174 -10.50 14.24 -16.97
C ASP A 174 -9.68 15.17 -16.06
N PRO A 175 -9.43 16.43 -16.48
CA PRO A 175 -8.69 17.40 -15.68
C PRO A 175 -9.29 17.63 -14.28
N ALA A 176 -10.63 17.49 -14.14
CA ALA A 176 -11.29 17.62 -12.83
C ALA A 176 -10.92 16.45 -11.91
N TYR A 177 -10.92 15.22 -12.43
CA TYR A 177 -10.47 14.04 -11.67
C TYR A 177 -9.00 14.18 -11.25
N GLN A 178 -8.11 14.54 -12.19
CA GLN A 178 -6.70 14.71 -11.89
C GLN A 178 -6.44 15.82 -10.87
N ALA A 179 -7.21 16.90 -10.92
CA ALA A 179 -7.13 17.99 -9.95
C ALA A 179 -7.51 17.54 -8.53
N LEU A 180 -8.53 16.69 -8.38
CA LEU A 180 -8.91 16.11 -7.08
C LEU A 180 -7.78 15.24 -6.50
N ALA A 181 -7.24 14.35 -7.31
CA ALA A 181 -6.18 13.44 -6.89
C ALA A 181 -4.88 14.20 -6.51
N THR A 182 -4.47 15.15 -7.34
CA THR A 182 -3.24 15.93 -7.09
C THR A 182 -3.39 16.87 -5.89
N ALA A 183 -4.54 17.49 -5.70
CA ALA A 183 -4.81 18.33 -4.52
C ALA A 183 -4.76 17.53 -3.20
N ALA A 184 -5.25 16.29 -3.22
CA ALA A 184 -5.16 15.40 -2.06
C ALA A 184 -3.71 14.99 -1.77
N ALA A 185 -2.92 14.66 -2.81
CA ALA A 185 -1.50 14.38 -2.69
C ALA A 185 -0.73 15.58 -2.11
N ASP A 186 -1.02 16.79 -2.59
CA ASP A 186 -0.43 18.02 -2.08
C ASP A 186 -0.71 18.24 -0.60
N ARG A 187 -1.97 18.06 -0.19
CA ARG A 187 -2.39 18.16 1.20
C ARG A 187 -1.66 17.15 2.11
N ILE A 188 -1.45 15.93 1.63
CA ILE A 188 -0.68 14.92 2.34
C ILE A 188 0.78 15.35 2.49
N LEU A 189 1.43 15.78 1.40
CA LEU A 189 2.83 16.19 1.42
C LEU A 189 3.08 17.42 2.30
N ASP A 190 2.15 18.37 2.31
CA ASP A 190 2.25 19.56 3.16
C ASP A 190 2.11 19.21 4.66
N ALA A 191 1.29 18.22 5.01
CA ALA A 191 1.07 17.79 6.39
C ALA A 191 2.08 16.72 6.86
N CYS A 192 2.56 15.87 5.95
CA CYS A 192 3.39 14.70 6.24
C CYS A 192 4.58 14.65 5.26
N PRO A 193 5.56 15.57 5.34
CA PRO A 193 6.62 15.68 4.34
C PRO A 193 7.54 14.46 4.25
N ASP A 194 7.55 13.62 5.27
CA ASP A 194 8.37 12.40 5.35
C ASP A 194 7.62 11.12 4.93
N VAL A 195 6.33 11.20 4.63
CA VAL A 195 5.53 10.03 4.22
C VAL A 195 6.08 9.43 2.91
N LEU A 196 6.09 8.10 2.85
CA LEU A 196 6.43 7.37 1.63
C LEU A 196 5.15 7.09 0.84
N PHE A 197 5.06 7.58 -0.40
CA PHE A 197 4.01 7.12 -1.31
C PHE A 197 4.38 5.77 -1.88
N GLU A 198 3.45 4.85 -1.81
CA GLU A 198 3.65 3.48 -2.26
C GLU A 198 3.54 3.39 -3.78
N VAL A 199 4.53 2.75 -4.42
CA VAL A 199 4.41 2.26 -5.80
C VAL A 199 4.12 0.77 -5.71
N ASN A 200 2.85 0.41 -5.86
CA ASN A 200 2.30 -0.88 -5.47
C ASN A 200 1.97 -1.73 -6.69
N THR A 201 2.46 -2.96 -6.71
CA THR A 201 2.24 -3.92 -7.81
C THR A 201 1.16 -4.96 -7.52
N GLY A 202 0.50 -4.92 -6.37
CA GLY A 202 -0.46 -5.93 -5.91
C GLY A 202 -1.61 -6.17 -6.88
N ALA A 203 -2.23 -5.12 -7.43
CA ALA A 203 -3.29 -5.27 -8.42
C ALA A 203 -2.79 -5.83 -9.76
N MET A 204 -1.52 -5.64 -10.10
CA MET A 204 -0.92 -6.28 -11.29
C MET A 204 -0.90 -7.80 -11.11
N TYR A 205 -0.60 -8.30 -9.91
CA TYR A 205 -0.63 -9.72 -9.60
C TYR A 205 -2.06 -10.27 -9.49
N ARG A 206 -2.93 -9.58 -8.70
CA ARG A 206 -4.27 -10.09 -8.36
C ARG A 206 -5.32 -9.93 -9.46
N CYS A 207 -5.25 -8.83 -10.23
CA CYS A 207 -6.28 -8.46 -11.22
C CYS A 207 -5.75 -8.29 -12.64
N GLY A 208 -4.44 -8.44 -12.85
CA GLY A 208 -3.81 -8.22 -14.17
C GLY A 208 -3.77 -6.74 -14.58
N LYS A 209 -3.82 -5.78 -13.63
CA LYS A 209 -3.65 -4.37 -13.91
C LYS A 209 -2.32 -4.14 -14.65
N LYS A 210 -2.33 -3.28 -15.68
CA LYS A 210 -1.17 -3.10 -16.56
C LYS A 210 -0.05 -2.28 -15.92
N GLN A 211 -0.42 -1.35 -15.05
CA GLN A 211 0.49 -0.41 -14.37
C GLN A 211 0.37 -0.52 -12.85
N PRO A 212 1.43 -0.26 -12.09
CA PRO A 212 1.34 -0.16 -10.64
C PRO A 212 0.53 1.06 -10.21
N TYR A 213 0.14 1.11 -8.95
CA TYR A 213 -0.27 2.35 -8.31
C TYR A 213 0.96 3.19 -7.93
N PRO A 214 0.86 4.52 -7.89
CA PRO A 214 -0.24 5.32 -8.43
C PRO A 214 -0.12 5.49 -9.95
N ALA A 215 -1.20 5.97 -10.58
CA ALA A 215 -1.24 6.26 -12.01
C ALA A 215 -0.11 7.20 -12.45
N PRO A 216 0.37 7.11 -13.72
CA PRO A 216 1.54 7.86 -14.18
C PRO A 216 1.46 9.38 -13.99
N PHE A 217 0.28 9.98 -14.12
CA PHE A 217 0.11 11.43 -13.91
C PHE A 217 0.33 11.80 -12.44
N LEU A 218 -0.14 10.98 -11.50
CA LEU A 218 0.07 11.16 -10.06
C LEU A 218 1.54 10.97 -9.70
N LEU A 219 2.16 9.91 -10.21
CA LEU A 219 3.57 9.65 -9.95
C LEU A 219 4.46 10.80 -10.44
N SER A 220 4.14 11.37 -11.62
CA SER A 220 4.81 12.57 -12.15
C SER A 220 4.55 13.81 -11.29
N HIS A 221 3.35 13.96 -10.74
CA HIS A 221 3.03 15.06 -9.82
C HIS A 221 3.80 14.91 -8.51
N LEU A 222 3.81 13.73 -7.92
CA LEU A 222 4.57 13.41 -6.70
C LEU A 222 6.06 13.73 -6.86
N GLN A 223 6.65 13.38 -8.02
CA GLN A 223 8.04 13.69 -8.33
C GLN A 223 8.30 15.20 -8.33
N LYS A 224 7.46 16.00 -8.98
CA LYS A 224 7.56 17.46 -9.03
C LYS A 224 7.46 18.11 -7.65
N ARG A 225 6.73 17.47 -6.72
CA ARG A 225 6.59 17.91 -5.34
C ARG A 225 7.74 17.42 -4.43
N GLY A 226 8.69 16.64 -4.96
CA GLY A 226 9.79 16.07 -4.18
C GLY A 226 9.38 14.99 -3.21
N ALA A 227 8.27 14.31 -3.49
CA ALA A 227 7.79 13.20 -2.67
C ALA A 227 8.80 12.05 -2.59
N ARG A 228 8.70 11.25 -1.55
CA ARG A 228 9.45 10.01 -1.36
C ARG A 228 8.59 8.83 -1.80
N VAL A 229 9.17 7.86 -2.51
CA VAL A 229 8.45 6.67 -2.99
C VAL A 229 9.10 5.38 -2.50
N ILE A 230 8.27 4.37 -2.22
CA ILE A 230 8.67 3.01 -1.83
C ILE A 230 7.99 2.01 -2.76
N VAL A 231 8.72 0.96 -3.19
CA VAL A 231 8.14 -0.13 -3.98
C VAL A 231 7.65 -1.22 -3.05
N THR A 232 6.42 -1.69 -3.30
CA THR A 232 5.80 -2.78 -2.54
C THR A 232 4.98 -3.68 -3.46
N ALA A 233 4.64 -4.88 -2.99
CA ALA A 233 3.83 -5.84 -3.74
C ALA A 233 2.43 -6.05 -3.18
N ASP A 234 2.14 -5.60 -1.95
CA ASP A 234 0.88 -5.90 -1.27
C ASP A 234 0.61 -7.43 -1.37
N ALA A 235 1.63 -8.17 -0.92
CA ALA A 235 1.77 -9.59 -1.21
C ALA A 235 0.88 -10.43 -0.29
N HIS A 236 -0.04 -11.21 -0.88
CA HIS A 236 -0.92 -12.14 -0.19
C HIS A 236 -0.48 -13.61 -0.37
N THR A 237 0.59 -13.82 -1.17
CA THR A 237 1.19 -15.13 -1.41
C THR A 237 2.70 -14.97 -1.56
N THR A 238 3.45 -16.06 -1.34
CA THR A 238 4.92 -16.08 -1.54
C THR A 238 5.34 -15.65 -2.94
N ASP A 239 4.59 -16.04 -3.97
CA ASP A 239 4.89 -15.73 -5.36
C ASP A 239 4.69 -14.25 -5.72
N ALA A 240 3.94 -13.51 -4.89
CA ALA A 240 3.68 -12.10 -5.09
C ALA A 240 4.78 -11.19 -4.52
N LEU A 241 5.69 -11.69 -3.67
CA LEU A 241 6.60 -10.88 -2.85
C LEU A 241 7.41 -9.82 -3.60
N CYS A 242 7.80 -10.08 -4.84
CA CYS A 242 8.52 -9.12 -5.70
C CYS A 242 7.94 -9.02 -7.11
N PHE A 243 6.67 -9.43 -7.28
CA PHE A 243 6.04 -9.44 -8.59
C PHE A 243 6.06 -8.05 -9.23
N ALA A 244 6.55 -7.99 -10.48
CA ALA A 244 6.62 -6.78 -11.31
C ALA A 244 7.36 -5.58 -10.67
N PHE A 245 8.32 -5.80 -9.77
CA PHE A 245 9.15 -4.72 -9.20
C PHE A 245 9.99 -4.01 -10.27
N ASP A 246 10.38 -4.71 -11.34
CA ASP A 246 11.00 -4.12 -12.53
C ASP A 246 10.09 -3.06 -13.18
N LYS A 247 8.80 -3.36 -13.35
CA LYS A 247 7.81 -2.42 -13.90
C LYS A 247 7.54 -1.24 -12.97
N ALA A 248 7.51 -1.47 -11.65
CA ALA A 248 7.41 -0.39 -10.68
C ALA A 248 8.60 0.57 -10.77
N LEU A 249 9.82 0.03 -10.85
CA LEU A 249 11.03 0.85 -11.02
C LEU A 249 11.07 1.58 -12.37
N GLU A 250 10.57 0.96 -13.45
CA GLU A 250 10.42 1.61 -14.75
C GLU A 250 9.43 2.79 -14.68
N ALA A 251 8.27 2.62 -14.01
CA ALA A 251 7.28 3.68 -13.80
C ALA A 251 7.87 4.84 -12.99
N ILE A 252 8.60 4.55 -11.90
CA ILE A 252 9.27 5.54 -11.05
C ILE A 252 10.29 6.35 -11.86
N ARG A 253 11.13 5.69 -12.66
CA ARG A 253 12.10 6.37 -13.54
C ARG A 253 11.41 7.22 -14.61
N SER A 254 10.38 6.68 -15.25
CA SER A 254 9.63 7.40 -16.28
C SER A 254 8.97 8.66 -15.75
N ALA A 255 8.64 8.69 -14.45
CA ALA A 255 8.15 9.88 -13.76
C ALA A 255 9.25 10.87 -13.37
N GLY A 256 10.53 10.50 -13.50
CA GLY A 256 11.69 11.36 -13.24
C GLY A 256 12.31 11.21 -11.85
N PHE A 257 11.97 10.16 -11.09
CA PHE A 257 12.69 9.86 -9.84
C PHE A 257 14.03 9.16 -10.13
N ASP A 258 15.04 9.49 -9.34
CA ASP A 258 16.35 8.84 -9.33
C ASP A 258 16.60 8.01 -8.07
N THR A 259 15.64 8.02 -7.13
CA THR A 259 15.77 7.44 -5.80
C THR A 259 14.47 6.76 -5.39
N VAL A 260 14.57 5.58 -4.78
CA VAL A 260 13.50 4.91 -4.04
C VAL A 260 13.90 4.73 -2.59
N TYR A 261 12.93 4.52 -1.72
CA TYR A 261 13.19 4.29 -0.30
C TYR A 261 12.87 2.84 0.06
N GLU A 262 13.59 2.32 1.04
CA GLU A 262 13.33 1.06 1.70
C GLU A 262 13.29 1.30 3.21
N LEU A 263 12.49 0.53 3.95
CA LEU A 263 12.51 0.58 5.40
C LEU A 263 13.62 -0.31 5.94
N ARG A 264 14.33 0.20 6.95
CA ARG A 264 15.37 -0.52 7.70
C ARG A 264 15.24 -0.17 9.18
N ARG A 265 15.63 -1.09 10.05
CA ARG A 265 15.69 -0.83 11.49
C ARG A 265 16.99 -0.13 11.83
N THR A 266 16.90 1.02 12.46
CA THR A 266 18.04 1.76 13.00
C THR A 266 17.71 2.14 14.44
N GLU A 267 18.56 1.77 15.39
CA GLU A 267 18.37 2.05 16.83
C GLU A 267 16.98 1.60 17.36
N GLY A 268 16.48 0.46 16.83
CA GLY A 268 15.20 -0.14 17.24
C GLY A 268 13.96 0.45 16.59
N LYS A 269 14.09 1.39 15.65
CA LYS A 269 12.99 2.00 14.90
C LYS A 269 13.12 1.73 13.40
N ALA A 270 11.99 1.59 12.69
CA ALA A 270 12.01 1.57 11.24
C ALA A 270 12.23 2.99 10.70
N VAL A 271 13.21 3.14 9.83
CA VAL A 271 13.55 4.39 9.15
C VAL A 271 13.59 4.18 7.65
N ALA A 272 13.25 5.23 6.89
CA ALA A 272 13.34 5.23 5.44
C ALA A 272 14.80 5.49 5.02
N VAL A 273 15.36 4.57 4.24
CA VAL A 273 16.73 4.66 3.69
C VAL A 273 16.64 4.83 2.18
N ALA A 274 17.28 5.89 1.67
CA ALA A 274 17.29 6.18 0.24
C ALA A 274 18.23 5.23 -0.51
N THR A 275 17.75 4.71 -1.63
CA THR A 275 18.51 3.85 -2.55
C THR A 275 18.43 4.45 -3.96
N ALA A 276 19.59 4.74 -4.57
CA ALA A 276 19.64 5.24 -5.94
C ALA A 276 19.20 4.18 -6.94
N ILE A 277 18.39 4.58 -7.92
CA ILE A 277 17.95 3.71 -9.01
C ILE A 277 19.06 3.70 -10.06
N ARG A 278 19.80 2.57 -10.20
CA ARG A 278 20.90 2.44 -11.17
C ARG A 278 20.42 1.80 -12.46
N ASP A 279 20.97 2.25 -13.61
CA ASP A 279 20.59 1.76 -14.94
C ASP A 279 20.94 0.28 -15.21
N SER A 280 21.86 -0.30 -14.44
CA SER A 280 22.44 -1.63 -14.69
C SER A 280 21.80 -2.79 -13.92
N GLU A 281 20.75 -2.58 -13.14
CA GLU A 281 20.25 -3.57 -12.17
C GLU A 281 19.01 -4.37 -12.62
N PHE A 282 18.69 -4.39 -13.93
CA PHE A 282 17.54 -5.15 -14.47
C PHE A 282 17.87 -6.63 -14.82
N ALA A 283 19.00 -7.15 -14.42
CA ALA A 283 19.27 -8.58 -14.58
C ALA A 283 18.66 -9.36 -13.40
N ILE A 284 17.36 -9.62 -13.45
CA ILE A 284 16.77 -10.71 -12.67
C ILE A 284 17.41 -12.00 -13.18
N ARG A 285 18.07 -12.73 -12.31
CA ARG A 285 18.50 -14.10 -12.65
C ARG A 285 17.22 -14.94 -12.79
N ASN A 286 16.87 -15.24 -14.06
CA ASN A 286 15.92 -16.29 -14.39
C ASN A 286 16.44 -17.65 -13.90
#